data_f16b90ee389f0bd44664fc33bd432883
#
_entry.id   f16b90ee389f0bd44664fc33bd432883
#
_cell.length_a   1.000
_cell.length_b   1.000
_cell.length_c   1.000
_cell.angle_alpha   90.00
_cell.angle_beta   90.00
_cell.angle_gamma   90.00
#
_symmetry.space_group_name_H-M   'P 1'
#
loop_
_entity.id
_entity.type
_entity.pdbx_description
1 polymer ?
#
loop_
_entity_poly.entity_id
_entity_poly.type
_entity_poly.pdbx_seq_one_letter_code
_entity_poly.pdbx_strand_id
1 'polypeptide(L)'
;MDAALRLLEDQSLSSLGLREVTRAVGVAPAAFYRHFRDLSDLGVALVEESLGSLHHMINAILAGQEGDEERIEATVDAVAEHVRHYPAHIRFIARERHGGVRPVRQAIAAELDRFADEVATAFCPRLPAESWPPEDVRMLAELYVDHMVMTATAFLEAQADHPEAADERRVAATARKQLLLISLGRRHWHDA
;
A
#
# COMPACT_ATOMS: atom_id res chain seq x y z
N MET A 1 6.33 12.72 -12.93
CA MET A 1 5.25 11.98 -12.24
C MET A 1 4.43 12.88 -11.32
N ASP A 2 5.01 13.75 -10.51
CA ASP A 2 4.31 14.62 -9.51
C ASP A 2 3.15 15.46 -10.07
N ALA A 3 3.29 16.00 -11.29
CA ALA A 3 2.19 16.78 -11.90
C ALA A 3 0.96 15.91 -12.21
N ALA A 4 1.16 14.64 -12.59
CA ALA A 4 0.06 13.72 -12.80
C ALA A 4 -0.60 13.31 -11.49
N LEU A 5 0.18 13.05 -10.44
CA LEU A 5 -0.34 12.76 -9.10
C LEU A 5 -1.17 13.92 -8.55
N ARG A 6 -0.71 15.17 -8.70
CA ARG A 6 -1.50 16.36 -8.32
C ARG A 6 -2.85 16.44 -9.04
N LEU A 7 -2.90 16.15 -10.34
CA LEU A 7 -4.16 16.11 -11.07
C LEU A 7 -5.08 14.98 -10.59
N LEU A 8 -4.50 13.89 -10.14
CA LEU A 8 -5.22 12.72 -9.61
C LEU A 8 -5.64 12.88 -8.13
N GLU A 9 -5.35 14.01 -7.49
CA GLU A 9 -5.87 14.28 -6.14
C GLU A 9 -7.39 14.44 -6.14
N ASP A 10 -7.95 15.07 -7.18
CA ASP A 10 -9.37 15.40 -7.23
C ASP A 10 -10.17 14.54 -8.23
N GLN A 11 -9.50 13.81 -9.12
CA GLN A 11 -10.16 13.00 -10.16
C GLN A 11 -9.53 11.61 -10.32
N SER A 12 -10.27 10.68 -10.93
CA SER A 12 -9.76 9.36 -11.28
C SER A 12 -8.96 9.40 -12.59
N LEU A 13 -8.06 8.43 -12.77
CA LEU A 13 -7.28 8.29 -14.01
C LEU A 13 -8.18 8.09 -15.24
N SER A 14 -9.34 7.45 -15.07
CA SER A 14 -10.30 7.23 -16.16
C SER A 14 -10.96 8.52 -16.67
N SER A 15 -10.98 9.59 -15.87
CA SER A 15 -11.51 10.90 -16.25
C SER A 15 -10.43 11.88 -16.70
N LEU A 16 -9.16 11.55 -16.48
CA LEU A 16 -8.02 12.41 -16.84
C LEU A 16 -7.80 12.46 -18.35
N GLY A 17 -7.60 13.68 -18.87
CA GLY A 17 -7.34 13.91 -20.28
C GLY A 17 -5.85 14.09 -20.59
N LEU A 18 -5.36 13.51 -21.71
CA LEU A 18 -3.95 13.68 -22.12
C LEU A 18 -3.54 15.16 -22.24
N ARG A 19 -4.43 16.02 -22.79
CA ARG A 19 -4.17 17.46 -22.92
C ARG A 19 -4.03 18.15 -21.56
N GLU A 20 -4.73 17.68 -20.57
CA GLU A 20 -4.67 18.18 -19.21
C GLU A 20 -3.31 17.85 -18.58
N VAL A 21 -2.87 16.59 -18.67
CA VAL A 21 -1.55 16.15 -18.21
C VAL A 21 -0.44 16.94 -18.90
N THR A 22 -0.44 17.01 -20.23
CA THR A 22 0.62 17.68 -20.98
C THR A 22 0.68 19.18 -20.70
N ARG A 23 -0.47 19.82 -20.47
CA ARG A 23 -0.56 21.22 -20.05
C ARG A 23 0.01 21.42 -18.64
N ALA A 24 -0.31 20.54 -17.69
CA ALA A 24 0.16 20.63 -16.32
C ALA A 24 1.69 20.50 -16.21
N VAL A 25 2.30 19.72 -17.12
CA VAL A 25 3.76 19.55 -17.19
C VAL A 25 4.43 20.60 -18.10
N GLY A 26 3.65 21.34 -18.91
CA GLY A 26 4.20 22.33 -19.85
C GLY A 26 4.88 21.72 -21.07
N VAL A 27 4.46 20.52 -21.51
CA VAL A 27 5.04 19.82 -22.67
C VAL A 27 4.04 19.65 -23.80
N ALA A 28 4.54 19.53 -25.04
CA ALA A 28 3.71 19.18 -26.17
C ALA A 28 3.25 17.71 -26.09
N PRO A 29 2.04 17.35 -26.60
CA PRO A 29 1.56 15.97 -26.63
C PRO A 29 2.53 14.97 -27.26
N ALA A 30 3.29 15.38 -28.28
CA ALA A 30 4.32 14.55 -28.90
C ALA A 30 5.46 14.17 -27.93
N ALA A 31 5.73 15.00 -26.92
CA ALA A 31 6.72 14.67 -25.89
C ALA A 31 6.22 13.60 -24.92
N PHE A 32 4.92 13.58 -24.61
CA PHE A 32 4.30 12.53 -23.81
C PHE A 32 4.49 11.15 -24.48
N TYR A 33 4.18 11.04 -25.77
CA TYR A 33 4.27 9.78 -26.51
C TYR A 33 5.69 9.22 -26.68
N ARG A 34 6.72 9.98 -26.32
CA ARG A 34 8.10 9.45 -26.22
C ARG A 34 8.34 8.60 -24.97
N HIS A 35 7.52 8.78 -23.94
CA HIS A 35 7.68 8.11 -22.64
C HIS A 35 6.56 7.13 -22.34
N PHE A 36 5.33 7.42 -22.77
CA PHE A 36 4.14 6.63 -22.46
C PHE A 36 3.31 6.44 -23.73
N ARG A 37 2.81 5.23 -23.94
CA ARG A 37 1.93 4.90 -25.06
C ARG A 37 0.55 5.57 -24.95
N ASP A 38 0.05 5.65 -23.72
CA ASP A 38 -1.23 6.24 -23.35
C ASP A 38 -1.28 6.58 -21.83
N LEU A 39 -2.41 7.09 -21.38
CA LEU A 39 -2.61 7.41 -19.95
C LEU A 39 -2.63 6.16 -19.05
N SER A 40 -3.01 5.02 -19.58
CA SER A 40 -2.96 3.76 -18.84
C SER A 40 -1.51 3.33 -18.54
N ASP A 41 -0.62 3.51 -19.51
CA ASP A 41 0.82 3.26 -19.40
C ASP A 41 1.45 4.21 -18.36
N LEU A 42 1.10 5.49 -18.37
CA LEU A 42 1.45 6.44 -17.32
C LEU A 42 0.93 5.96 -15.94
N GLY A 43 -0.32 5.49 -15.87
CA GLY A 43 -0.91 5.00 -14.63
C GLY A 43 -0.17 3.79 -14.06
N VAL A 44 0.25 2.84 -14.89
CA VAL A 44 1.09 1.70 -14.47
C VAL A 44 2.43 2.17 -13.91
N ALA A 45 3.11 3.10 -14.59
CA ALA A 45 4.35 3.68 -14.11
C ALA A 45 4.19 4.43 -12.77
N LEU A 46 3.03 5.08 -12.56
CA LEU A 46 2.70 5.70 -11.27
C LEU A 46 2.51 4.65 -10.16
N VAL A 47 1.96 3.47 -10.46
CA VAL A 47 1.88 2.37 -9.48
C VAL A 47 3.27 1.91 -9.07
N GLU A 48 4.16 1.67 -10.03
CA GLU A 48 5.55 1.26 -9.78
C GLU A 48 6.29 2.30 -8.91
N GLU A 49 6.13 3.59 -9.21
CA GLU A 49 6.71 4.67 -8.40
C GLU A 49 6.13 4.71 -6.98
N SER A 50 4.80 4.57 -6.86
CA SER A 50 4.08 4.70 -5.59
C SER A 50 4.35 3.55 -4.62
N LEU A 51 4.48 2.33 -5.12
CA LEU A 51 4.61 1.11 -4.32
C LEU A 51 6.04 0.55 -4.29
N GLY A 52 6.86 0.84 -5.33
CA GLY A 52 8.20 0.26 -5.45
C GLY A 52 9.13 0.57 -4.27
N SER A 53 9.01 1.74 -3.66
CA SER A 53 9.81 2.11 -2.48
C SER A 53 9.42 1.36 -1.19
N LEU A 54 8.19 0.81 -1.14
CA LEU A 54 7.69 0.10 0.04
C LEU A 54 8.37 -1.25 0.27
N HIS A 55 8.87 -1.92 -0.77
CA HIS A 55 9.58 -3.19 -0.65
C HIS A 55 10.75 -3.13 0.33
N HIS A 56 11.57 -2.07 0.25
CA HIS A 56 12.69 -1.90 1.17
C HIS A 56 12.25 -1.69 2.61
N MET A 57 11.19 -0.91 2.83
CA MET A 57 10.62 -0.66 4.15
C MET A 57 10.05 -1.95 4.76
N ILE A 58 9.24 -2.70 3.99
CA ILE A 58 8.66 -3.97 4.42
C ILE A 58 9.76 -4.96 4.78
N ASN A 59 10.74 -5.15 3.91
CA ASN A 59 11.85 -6.07 4.16
C ASN A 59 12.68 -5.68 5.39
N ALA A 60 12.90 -4.38 5.64
CA ALA A 60 13.60 -3.91 6.84
C ALA A 60 12.82 -4.25 8.13
N ILE A 61 11.51 -4.06 8.15
CA ILE A 61 10.64 -4.41 9.29
C ILE A 61 10.62 -5.93 9.50
N LEU A 62 10.50 -6.69 8.41
CA LEU A 62 10.43 -8.16 8.48
C LEU A 62 11.77 -8.79 8.91
N ALA A 63 12.90 -8.17 8.58
CA ALA A 63 14.23 -8.62 8.99
C ALA A 63 14.55 -8.34 10.47
N GLY A 64 13.82 -7.44 11.13
CA GLY A 64 13.99 -7.15 12.55
C GLY A 64 13.79 -8.38 13.42
N GLN A 65 14.63 -8.54 14.46
CA GLN A 65 14.56 -9.64 15.42
C GLN A 65 13.68 -9.33 16.64
N GLU A 66 12.92 -8.26 16.56
CA GLU A 66 12.05 -7.78 17.63
C GLU A 66 10.89 -8.76 17.86
N GLY A 67 10.28 -8.66 19.04
CA GLY A 67 9.05 -9.39 19.37
C GLY A 67 7.88 -9.00 18.48
N ASP A 68 6.76 -9.73 18.58
CA ASP A 68 5.58 -9.43 17.77
C ASP A 68 5.04 -8.02 18.06
N GLU A 69 5.06 -7.55 19.30
CA GLU A 69 4.54 -6.24 19.69
C GLU A 69 5.39 -5.10 19.11
N GLU A 70 6.73 -5.18 19.25
CA GLU A 70 7.65 -4.18 18.69
C GLU A 70 7.54 -4.12 17.16
N ARG A 71 7.38 -5.28 16.50
CA ARG A 71 7.18 -5.34 15.05
C ARG A 71 5.87 -4.72 14.62
N ILE A 72 4.78 -4.95 15.36
CA ILE A 72 3.48 -4.33 15.13
C ILE A 72 3.61 -2.81 15.27
N GLU A 73 4.28 -2.33 16.30
CA GLU A 73 4.50 -0.91 16.54
C GLU A 73 5.30 -0.27 15.39
N ALA A 74 6.45 -0.85 15.06
CA ALA A 74 7.29 -0.39 13.95
C ALA A 74 6.55 -0.40 12.60
N THR A 75 5.69 -1.40 12.34
CA THR A 75 4.89 -1.48 11.11
C THR A 75 3.89 -0.33 11.03
N VAL A 76 3.12 -0.09 12.08
CA VAL A 76 2.10 0.97 12.11
C VAL A 76 2.76 2.34 11.98
N ASP A 77 3.88 2.57 12.68
CA ASP A 77 4.61 3.84 12.62
C ASP A 77 5.23 4.08 11.23
N ALA A 78 5.76 3.04 10.58
CA ALA A 78 6.28 3.13 9.23
C ALA A 78 5.18 3.45 8.20
N VAL A 79 3.99 2.85 8.32
CA VAL A 79 2.84 3.17 7.46
C VAL A 79 2.40 4.63 7.68
N ALA A 80 2.28 5.08 8.93
CA ALA A 80 1.91 6.47 9.24
C ALA A 80 2.92 7.47 8.66
N GLU A 81 4.20 7.18 8.80
CA GLU A 81 5.29 7.99 8.25
C GLU A 81 5.25 8.05 6.72
N HIS A 82 5.04 6.90 6.08
CA HIS A 82 4.93 6.82 4.62
C HIS A 82 3.75 7.63 4.10
N VAL A 83 2.57 7.54 4.74
CA VAL A 83 1.37 8.31 4.36
C VAL A 83 1.63 9.82 4.50
N ARG A 84 2.33 10.24 5.56
CA ARG A 84 2.70 11.67 5.76
C ARG A 84 3.62 12.20 4.67
N HIS A 85 4.58 11.39 4.22
CA HIS A 85 5.54 11.81 3.20
C HIS A 85 4.99 11.73 1.77
N TYR A 86 4.09 10.76 1.50
CA TYR A 86 3.61 10.45 0.16
C TYR A 86 2.08 10.37 0.06
N PRO A 87 1.32 11.37 0.56
CA PRO A 87 -0.15 11.28 0.61
C PRO A 87 -0.78 11.17 -0.78
N ALA A 88 -0.22 11.83 -1.80
CA ALA A 88 -0.72 11.76 -3.16
C ALA A 88 -0.59 10.35 -3.78
N HIS A 89 0.51 9.64 -3.46
CA HIS A 89 0.72 8.26 -3.91
C HIS A 89 -0.30 7.33 -3.27
N ILE A 90 -0.51 7.43 -1.95
CA ILE A 90 -1.48 6.60 -1.23
C ILE A 90 -2.90 6.88 -1.72
N ARG A 91 -3.26 8.15 -1.96
CA ARG A 91 -4.57 8.53 -2.52
C ARG A 91 -4.79 7.94 -3.90
N PHE A 92 -3.76 7.99 -4.76
CA PHE A 92 -3.81 7.38 -6.08
C PHE A 92 -4.05 5.87 -6.00
N ILE A 93 -3.29 5.13 -5.21
CA ILE A 93 -3.44 3.68 -5.03
C ILE A 93 -4.82 3.33 -4.44
N ALA A 94 -5.25 4.01 -3.39
CA ALA A 94 -6.56 3.78 -2.75
C ALA A 94 -7.72 3.96 -3.73
N ARG A 95 -7.67 5.00 -4.58
CA ARG A 95 -8.68 5.28 -5.59
C ARG A 95 -8.63 4.30 -6.75
N GLU A 96 -7.47 4.08 -7.33
CA GLU A 96 -7.32 3.30 -8.56
C GLU A 96 -7.32 1.79 -8.34
N ARG A 97 -7.16 1.32 -7.09
CA ARG A 97 -7.35 -0.11 -6.74
C ARG A 97 -8.72 -0.63 -7.21
N HIS A 98 -9.74 0.24 -7.22
CA HIS A 98 -11.09 -0.06 -7.70
C HIS A 98 -11.51 0.80 -8.89
N GLY A 99 -10.56 1.53 -9.50
CA GLY A 99 -10.79 2.47 -10.59
C GLY A 99 -11.18 1.82 -11.93
N GLY A 100 -11.55 2.66 -12.90
CA GLY A 100 -12.00 2.21 -14.23
C GLY A 100 -10.91 1.61 -15.12
N VAL A 101 -9.63 1.93 -14.88
CA VAL A 101 -8.51 1.56 -15.76
C VAL A 101 -7.96 0.17 -15.40
N ARG A 102 -8.36 -0.85 -16.17
CA ARG A 102 -8.00 -2.25 -15.90
C ARG A 102 -6.49 -2.51 -15.77
N PRO A 103 -5.60 -2.01 -16.65
CA PRO A 103 -4.15 -2.24 -16.50
C PRO A 103 -3.58 -1.71 -15.18
N VAL A 104 -4.08 -0.58 -14.70
CA VAL A 104 -3.65 0.01 -13.41
C VAL A 104 -4.11 -0.83 -12.23
N ARG A 105 -5.38 -1.29 -12.23
CA ARG A 105 -5.85 -2.24 -11.21
C ARG A 105 -5.01 -3.51 -11.16
N GLN A 106 -4.65 -4.05 -12.34
CA GLN A 106 -3.81 -5.26 -12.42
C GLN A 106 -2.40 -5.01 -11.92
N ALA A 107 -1.81 -3.84 -12.20
CA ALA A 107 -0.51 -3.47 -11.69
C ALA A 107 -0.53 -3.34 -10.15
N ILE A 108 -1.56 -2.68 -9.59
CA ILE A 108 -1.72 -2.58 -8.13
C ILE A 108 -1.88 -3.97 -7.50
N ALA A 109 -2.73 -4.83 -8.06
CA ALA A 109 -2.91 -6.18 -7.57
C ALA A 109 -1.60 -6.99 -7.59
N ALA A 110 -0.83 -6.91 -8.67
CA ALA A 110 0.46 -7.59 -8.80
C ALA A 110 1.50 -7.10 -7.78
N GLU A 111 1.51 -5.80 -7.43
CA GLU A 111 2.38 -5.29 -6.37
C GLU A 111 1.95 -5.78 -4.99
N LEU A 112 0.65 -5.76 -4.69
CA LEU A 112 0.12 -6.28 -3.42
C LEU A 112 0.39 -7.79 -3.27
N ASP A 113 0.29 -8.55 -4.36
CA ASP A 113 0.67 -9.97 -4.42
C ASP A 113 2.15 -10.18 -4.10
N ARG A 114 3.03 -9.34 -4.65
CA ARG A 114 4.48 -9.37 -4.34
C ARG A 114 4.76 -9.08 -2.87
N PHE A 115 4.08 -8.10 -2.27
CA PHE A 115 4.18 -7.84 -0.83
C PHE A 115 3.73 -9.04 0.01
N ALA A 116 2.63 -9.70 -0.39
CA ALA A 116 2.18 -10.91 0.29
C ALA A 116 3.19 -12.06 0.18
N ASP A 117 3.89 -12.23 -0.95
CA ASP A 117 4.97 -13.19 -1.11
C ASP A 117 6.17 -12.89 -0.18
N GLU A 118 6.55 -11.61 -0.03
CA GLU A 118 7.62 -11.18 0.89
C GLU A 118 7.25 -11.47 2.35
N VAL A 119 6.03 -11.13 2.74
CA VAL A 119 5.49 -11.39 4.08
C VAL A 119 5.41 -12.90 4.36
N ALA A 120 4.88 -13.69 3.42
CA ALA A 120 4.82 -15.15 3.54
C ALA A 120 6.21 -15.77 3.70
N THR A 121 7.18 -15.33 2.89
CA THR A 121 8.57 -15.77 2.98
C THR A 121 9.17 -15.48 4.35
N ALA A 122 8.90 -14.30 4.92
CA ALA A 122 9.38 -13.93 6.24
C ALA A 122 8.70 -14.70 7.38
N PHE A 123 7.46 -15.15 7.19
CA PHE A 123 6.72 -15.93 8.17
C PHE A 123 7.11 -17.41 8.18
N CYS A 124 7.42 -18.00 7.02
CA CYS A 124 7.77 -19.42 6.92
C CYS A 124 8.75 -19.93 7.99
N PRO A 125 9.89 -19.26 8.30
CA PRO A 125 10.81 -19.75 9.34
C PRO A 125 10.28 -19.63 10.77
N ARG A 126 9.20 -18.87 10.97
CA ARG A 126 8.63 -18.53 12.30
C ARG A 126 7.38 -19.33 12.63
N LEU A 127 6.85 -20.06 11.65
CA LEU A 127 5.65 -20.89 11.78
C LEU A 127 6.05 -22.37 11.73
N PRO A 128 5.47 -23.22 12.61
CA PRO A 128 5.73 -24.65 12.55
C PRO A 128 5.23 -25.23 11.22
N ALA A 129 6.13 -25.75 10.39
CA ALA A 129 5.80 -26.25 9.05
C ALA A 129 4.76 -27.39 9.07
N GLU A 130 4.69 -28.16 10.16
CA GLU A 130 3.73 -29.24 10.36
C GLU A 130 2.30 -28.75 10.55
N SER A 131 2.14 -27.52 11.06
CA SER A 131 0.84 -26.93 11.41
C SER A 131 0.40 -25.84 10.43
N TRP A 132 1.30 -25.33 9.57
CA TRP A 132 1.01 -24.23 8.66
C TRP A 132 1.27 -24.63 7.22
N PRO A 133 0.26 -25.14 6.49
CA PRO A 133 0.39 -25.41 5.07
C PRO A 133 0.61 -24.10 4.29
N PRO A 134 1.27 -24.16 3.11
CA PRO A 134 1.61 -22.97 2.33
C PRO A 134 0.43 -22.04 2.02
N GLU A 135 -0.76 -22.61 1.80
CA GLU A 135 -2.00 -21.86 1.56
C GLU A 135 -2.42 -21.01 2.77
N ASP A 136 -2.28 -21.51 3.99
CA ASP A 136 -2.60 -20.77 5.21
C ASP A 136 -1.57 -19.66 5.49
N VAL A 137 -0.29 -19.92 5.21
CA VAL A 137 0.77 -18.91 5.27
C VAL A 137 0.48 -17.78 4.27
N ARG A 138 0.08 -18.13 3.04
CA ARG A 138 -0.28 -17.17 2.01
C ARG A 138 -1.51 -16.36 2.41
N MET A 139 -2.57 -16.99 2.85
CA MET A 139 -3.79 -16.33 3.35
C MET A 139 -3.48 -15.37 4.50
N LEU A 140 -2.63 -15.77 5.44
CA LEU A 140 -2.20 -14.91 6.54
C LEU A 140 -1.42 -13.69 6.02
N ALA A 141 -0.51 -13.87 5.07
CA ALA A 141 0.26 -12.80 4.48
C ALA A 141 -0.63 -11.79 3.74
N GLU A 142 -1.60 -12.28 2.96
CA GLU A 142 -2.60 -11.43 2.29
C GLU A 142 -3.42 -10.62 3.29
N LEU A 143 -3.84 -11.24 4.40
CA LEU A 143 -4.55 -10.55 5.48
C LEU A 143 -3.73 -9.40 6.08
N TYR A 144 -2.42 -9.59 6.30
CA TYR A 144 -1.54 -8.53 6.77
C TYR A 144 -1.42 -7.40 5.76
N VAL A 145 -1.21 -7.71 4.48
CA VAL A 145 -1.08 -6.71 3.40
C VAL A 145 -2.38 -5.91 3.24
N ASP A 146 -3.53 -6.58 3.18
CA ASP A 146 -4.82 -5.89 3.08
C ASP A 146 -5.09 -5.00 4.29
N HIS A 147 -4.73 -5.46 5.48
CA HIS A 147 -4.86 -4.65 6.69
C HIS A 147 -3.96 -3.40 6.63
N MET A 148 -2.74 -3.49 6.09
CA MET A 148 -1.87 -2.33 5.92
C MET A 148 -2.42 -1.33 4.90
N VAL A 149 -3.01 -1.79 3.80
CA VAL A 149 -3.67 -0.91 2.82
C VAL A 149 -4.85 -0.18 3.45
N MET A 150 -5.67 -0.87 4.24
CA MET A 150 -6.78 -0.24 5.00
C MET A 150 -6.26 0.78 6.02
N THR A 151 -5.20 0.45 6.73
CA THR A 151 -4.57 1.35 7.71
C THR A 151 -4.02 2.60 7.05
N ALA A 152 -3.32 2.47 5.91
CA ALA A 152 -2.81 3.61 5.14
C ALA A 152 -3.95 4.53 4.66
N THR A 153 -5.06 3.95 4.20
CA THR A 153 -6.25 4.71 3.81
C THR A 153 -6.85 5.46 5.00
N ALA A 154 -6.96 4.82 6.17
CA ALA A 154 -7.48 5.45 7.37
C ALA A 154 -6.60 6.62 7.86
N PHE A 155 -5.27 6.50 7.77
CA PHE A 155 -4.36 7.61 8.04
C PHE A 155 -4.57 8.77 7.05
N LEU A 156 -4.72 8.46 5.76
CA LEU A 156 -4.97 9.47 4.74
C LEU A 156 -6.27 10.25 4.99
N GLU A 157 -7.35 9.55 5.37
CA GLU A 157 -8.63 10.14 5.72
C GLU A 157 -8.53 11.02 6.98
N ALA A 158 -7.83 10.53 8.00
CA ALA A 158 -7.61 11.31 9.23
C ALA A 158 -6.84 12.62 8.97
N GLN A 159 -5.92 12.62 8.00
CA GLN A 159 -5.20 13.84 7.61
C GLN A 159 -6.06 14.82 6.80
N ALA A 160 -7.00 14.30 6.00
CA ALA A 160 -7.85 15.13 5.14
C ALA A 160 -9.00 15.80 5.90
N ASP A 161 -9.68 15.07 6.78
CA ASP A 161 -10.91 15.52 7.45
C ASP A 161 -10.63 16.33 8.73
N HIS A 162 -9.61 15.93 9.48
CA HIS A 162 -9.25 16.56 10.75
C HIS A 162 -7.73 16.46 10.97
N PRO A 163 -6.94 17.49 10.62
CA PRO A 163 -5.50 17.46 10.78
C PRO A 163 -5.04 17.50 12.25
N GLU A 164 -5.87 17.00 13.17
CA GLU A 164 -5.51 16.91 14.56
C GLU A 164 -4.72 15.63 14.85
N ALA A 165 -3.59 15.77 15.53
CA ALA A 165 -2.76 14.63 15.95
C ALA A 165 -3.53 13.59 16.80
N ALA A 166 -4.73 13.90 17.29
CA ALA A 166 -5.60 13.01 18.02
C ALA A 166 -6.19 11.90 17.10
N ASP A 167 -6.56 12.25 15.87
CA ASP A 167 -7.16 11.28 14.94
C ASP A 167 -6.11 10.30 14.39
N GLU A 168 -4.91 10.76 14.05
CA GLU A 168 -3.80 9.85 13.69
C GLU A 168 -3.47 8.89 14.83
N ARG A 169 -3.42 9.37 16.10
CA ARG A 169 -3.19 8.50 17.26
C ARG A 169 -4.29 7.45 17.44
N ARG A 170 -5.54 7.81 17.15
CA ARG A 170 -6.68 6.88 17.22
C ARG A 170 -6.56 5.80 16.14
N VAL A 171 -6.20 6.17 14.90
CA VAL A 171 -5.94 5.22 13.80
C VAL A 171 -4.81 4.27 14.19
N ALA A 172 -3.67 4.80 14.66
CA ALA A 172 -2.52 4.01 15.07
C ALA A 172 -2.88 3.01 16.20
N ALA A 173 -3.58 3.47 17.24
CA ALA A 173 -4.01 2.63 18.35
C ALA A 173 -4.95 1.51 17.88
N THR A 174 -5.86 1.80 16.95
CA THR A 174 -6.76 0.80 16.37
C THR A 174 -6.00 -0.22 15.53
N ALA A 175 -5.12 0.23 14.64
CA ALA A 175 -4.31 -0.65 13.79
C ALA A 175 -3.43 -1.61 14.62
N ARG A 176 -2.77 -1.10 15.68
CA ARG A 176 -1.97 -1.94 16.60
C ARG A 176 -2.83 -3.03 17.26
N LYS A 177 -4.02 -2.68 17.75
CA LYS A 177 -4.94 -3.66 18.36
C LYS A 177 -5.41 -4.72 17.36
N GLN A 178 -5.69 -4.33 16.13
CA GLN A 178 -6.13 -5.25 15.07
C GLN A 178 -4.99 -6.20 14.67
N LEU A 179 -3.77 -5.70 14.50
CA LEU A 179 -2.58 -6.53 14.25
C LEU A 179 -2.27 -7.46 15.40
N LEU A 180 -2.42 -7.00 16.66
CA LEU A 180 -2.27 -7.86 17.83
C LEU A 180 -3.31 -8.98 17.82
N LEU A 181 -4.55 -8.68 17.46
CA LEU A 181 -5.60 -9.69 17.35
C LEU A 181 -5.27 -10.73 16.27
N ILE A 182 -4.75 -10.31 15.10
CA ILE A 182 -4.29 -11.21 14.04
C ILE A 182 -3.11 -12.08 14.57
N SER A 183 -2.15 -11.47 15.27
CA SER A 183 -1.01 -12.19 15.82
C SER A 183 -1.42 -13.22 16.88
N LEU A 184 -2.37 -12.89 17.74
CA LEU A 184 -2.94 -13.83 18.72
C LEU A 184 -3.71 -14.97 18.02
N GLY A 185 -4.55 -14.64 17.02
CA GLY A 185 -5.26 -15.63 16.22
C GLY A 185 -4.29 -16.60 15.54
N ARG A 186 -3.20 -16.09 14.97
CA ARG A 186 -2.14 -16.89 14.35
C ARG A 186 -1.56 -17.93 15.32
N ARG A 187 -1.33 -17.56 16.57
CA ARG A 187 -0.73 -18.46 17.59
C ARG A 187 -1.64 -19.62 17.95
N HIS A 188 -2.95 -19.48 17.79
CA HIS A 188 -3.98 -20.45 18.17
C HIS A 188 -4.79 -20.98 16.98
N TRP A 189 -4.34 -20.73 15.75
CA TRP A 189 -5.07 -21.08 14.53
C TRP A 189 -5.38 -22.57 14.40
N HIS A 190 -4.50 -23.42 14.92
CA HIS A 190 -4.62 -24.88 14.87
C HIS A 190 -4.93 -25.53 16.21
N ASP A 191 -5.25 -24.74 17.24
CA ASP A 191 -5.65 -25.26 18.56
C ASP A 191 -7.15 -25.63 18.63
N ALA A 192 -7.91 -25.41 17.53
CA ALA A 192 -9.36 -25.60 17.44
C ALA A 192 -9.74 -26.95 16.82
#